data_088a92d457352b43fad34f8432dfb479
#
_entry.id   088a92d457352b43fad34f8432dfb479
#
_cell.length_a   1.000
_cell.length_b   1.000
_cell.length_c   1.000
_cell.angle_alpha   90.00
_cell.angle_beta   90.00
_cell.angle_gamma   90.00
#
_symmetry.space_group_name_H-M   'P 1'
#
loop_
_entity.id
_entity.type
_entity.pdbx_description
1 polymer ?
#
loop_
_entity_poly.entity_id
_entity_poly.type
_entity_poly.pdbx_seq_one_letter_code
_entity_poly.pdbx_strand_id
1 'polypeptide(L)'
;MFDSPSNEELSRTLAEPEEPIIDFSHVSIAFDGRPVLEDVSFYVNRGQTLCILGRSGVGKSVALRMLMGFLKPDEGSIRIEGQEITTLSEEGMRAIRKRITMVFQNGALFDSLSVRENVAFPLRERGDLNEEQVQELVDRLIGLVGAEDVVDVLPSSLSTGRKRAVAIARALAAQPEVVLYDEPTTMVDPIIARHLGDLIQRLKQKLGFTSIVVTHDMRFAERLADLVLFLHQGRAQFFGPLKGFMASQDPHIRQFLALDAYVLPSELGDSPLVTRA
;
A
#
# COMPACT_ATOMS: atom_id res chain seq x y z
N MET A 1 24.35 23.95 41.82
CA MET A 1 25.11 22.74 41.51
C MET A 1 24.12 21.80 40.85
N PHE A 2 24.02 21.84 39.52
CA PHE A 2 23.10 20.99 38.76
C PHE A 2 23.92 19.80 38.32
N ASP A 3 23.59 18.61 38.82
CA ASP A 3 24.18 17.36 38.37
C ASP A 3 23.86 17.12 36.92
N SER A 4 24.88 16.97 36.08
CA SER A 4 24.75 16.53 34.70
C SER A 4 24.39 15.06 34.71
N PRO A 5 23.38 14.64 33.92
CA PRO A 5 23.00 13.23 33.86
C PRO A 5 24.19 12.38 33.37
N SER A 6 24.40 11.24 33.99
CA SER A 6 25.48 10.31 33.70
C SER A 6 25.31 9.72 32.28
N ASN A 7 26.46 9.40 31.63
CA ASN A 7 26.47 8.76 30.32
C ASN A 7 25.68 7.43 30.25
N GLU A 8 25.39 6.80 31.40
CA GLU A 8 24.54 5.60 31.50
C GLU A 8 23.04 5.89 31.38
N GLU A 9 22.59 7.10 31.80
CA GLU A 9 21.18 7.52 31.64
C GLU A 9 20.88 7.95 30.22
N LEU A 10 21.85 8.50 29.48
CA LEU A 10 21.71 8.79 28.03
C LEU A 10 21.70 7.53 27.16
N SER A 11 22.35 6.44 27.61
CA SER A 11 22.35 5.15 26.88
C SER A 11 21.05 4.34 27.02
N ARG A 12 20.20 4.67 28.02
CA ARG A 12 18.90 3.96 28.23
C ARG A 12 17.73 4.49 27.41
N THR A 13 17.90 5.55 26.64
CA THR A 13 16.81 6.21 25.89
C THR A 13 16.90 5.99 24.37
N LEU A 14 17.91 5.29 23.89
CA LEU A 14 17.91 4.78 22.52
C LEU A 14 17.36 3.36 22.58
N ALA A 15 16.03 3.22 22.41
CA ALA A 15 15.44 1.94 22.05
C ALA A 15 16.23 1.42 20.84
N GLU A 16 16.71 0.16 20.92
CA GLU A 16 17.30 -0.50 19.76
C GLU A 16 16.33 -0.31 18.59
N PRO A 17 16.80 0.05 17.38
CA PRO A 17 15.91 0.23 16.25
C PRO A 17 15.17 -1.09 16.08
N GLU A 18 13.83 -1.07 16.24
CA GLU A 18 13.00 -2.23 15.97
C GLU A 18 13.32 -2.71 14.57
N GLU A 19 13.63 -4.01 14.41
CA GLU A 19 13.86 -4.59 13.09
C GLU A 19 12.64 -4.28 12.20
N PRO A 20 12.86 -3.70 11.01
CA PRO A 20 11.75 -3.36 10.13
C PRO A 20 11.01 -4.63 9.71
N ILE A 21 9.68 -4.55 9.57
CA ILE A 21 8.89 -5.68 9.07
C ILE A 21 9.22 -5.97 7.60
N ILE A 22 9.61 -4.95 6.84
CA ILE A 22 10.10 -5.05 5.47
C ILE A 22 11.42 -4.29 5.37
N ASP A 23 12.44 -4.97 4.87
CA ASP A 23 13.73 -4.40 4.48
C ASP A 23 14.01 -4.76 3.01
N PHE A 24 14.21 -3.72 2.20
CA PHE A 24 14.45 -3.81 0.76
C PHE A 24 15.77 -3.09 0.49
N SER A 25 16.84 -3.87 0.29
CA SER A 25 18.21 -3.35 0.36
C SER A 25 18.97 -3.55 -0.95
N HIS A 26 19.36 -2.44 -1.57
CA HIS A 26 20.20 -2.39 -2.79
C HIS A 26 19.66 -3.24 -3.95
N VAL A 27 18.34 -3.21 -4.14
CA VAL A 27 17.67 -4.07 -5.11
C VAL A 27 17.72 -3.50 -6.50
N SER A 28 18.18 -4.33 -7.44
CA SER A 28 18.20 -4.05 -8.88
C SER A 28 17.49 -5.17 -9.64
N ILE A 29 16.78 -4.81 -10.71
CA ILE A 29 16.17 -5.75 -11.66
C ILE A 29 16.09 -5.15 -13.05
N ALA A 30 16.40 -5.98 -14.07
CA ALA A 30 16.28 -5.63 -15.48
C ALA A 30 15.43 -6.66 -16.24
N PHE A 31 14.75 -6.24 -17.28
CA PHE A 31 14.05 -7.12 -18.22
C PHE A 31 14.59 -6.88 -19.63
N ASP A 32 15.00 -7.96 -20.30
CA ASP A 32 15.58 -7.91 -21.63
C ASP A 32 16.73 -6.89 -21.74
N GLY A 33 17.60 -6.84 -20.69
CA GLY A 33 18.73 -5.93 -20.61
C GLY A 33 18.36 -4.46 -20.34
N ARG A 34 17.07 -4.15 -20.09
CA ARG A 34 16.62 -2.81 -19.74
C ARG A 34 16.41 -2.71 -18.22
N PRO A 35 17.15 -1.85 -17.51
CA PRO A 35 16.97 -1.69 -16.08
C PRO A 35 15.60 -1.12 -15.78
N VAL A 36 14.93 -1.68 -14.76
CA VAL A 36 13.61 -1.25 -14.27
C VAL A 36 13.72 -0.69 -12.87
N LEU A 37 14.50 -1.33 -11.99
CA LEU A 37 14.91 -0.76 -10.72
C LEU A 37 16.45 -0.88 -10.63
N GLU A 38 17.08 0.17 -10.12
CA GLU A 38 18.52 0.27 -9.97
C GLU A 38 18.87 0.75 -8.56
N ASP A 39 19.48 -0.10 -7.76
CA ASP A 39 20.00 0.20 -6.41
C ASP A 39 18.94 0.84 -5.49
N VAL A 40 17.74 0.28 -5.47
CA VAL A 40 16.62 0.79 -4.65
C VAL A 40 16.71 0.22 -3.25
N SER A 41 16.65 1.11 -2.24
CA SER A 41 16.61 0.73 -0.83
C SER A 41 15.50 1.47 -0.09
N PHE A 42 14.77 0.76 0.76
CA PHE A 42 13.79 1.30 1.70
C PHE A 42 13.46 0.28 2.80
N TYR A 43 12.85 0.75 3.87
CA TYR A 43 12.34 -0.10 4.93
C TYR A 43 10.96 0.36 5.41
N VAL A 44 10.22 -0.53 6.06
CA VAL A 44 8.92 -0.23 6.66
C VAL A 44 8.85 -0.86 8.03
N ASN A 45 8.55 -0.08 9.06
CA ASN A 45 8.32 -0.59 10.40
C ASN A 45 6.87 -1.06 10.59
N ARG A 46 6.63 -1.92 11.60
CA ARG A 46 5.28 -2.40 11.92
C ARG A 46 4.30 -1.26 12.10
N GLY A 47 3.12 -1.40 11.55
CA GLY A 47 2.04 -0.41 11.64
C GLY A 47 2.23 0.85 10.79
N GLN A 48 3.35 1.02 10.07
CA GLN A 48 3.54 2.14 9.15
C GLN A 48 2.87 1.90 7.80
N THR A 49 2.59 3.00 7.10
CA THR A 49 2.23 3.00 5.68
C THR A 49 3.35 3.65 4.88
N LEU A 50 3.94 2.88 3.97
CA LEU A 50 4.82 3.40 2.94
C LEU A 50 4.02 3.64 1.65
N CYS A 51 4.06 4.86 1.11
CA CYS A 51 3.58 5.13 -0.23
C CYS A 51 4.75 5.17 -1.23
N ILE A 52 4.72 4.30 -2.23
CA ILE A 52 5.65 4.29 -3.35
C ILE A 52 5.05 5.14 -4.47
N LEU A 53 5.64 6.29 -4.71
CA LEU A 53 5.20 7.30 -5.67
C LEU A 53 6.10 7.34 -6.90
N GLY A 54 5.56 7.82 -8.00
CA GLY A 54 6.29 8.01 -9.26
C GLY A 54 5.39 7.85 -10.48
N ARG A 55 5.91 8.23 -11.65
CA ARG A 55 5.16 8.12 -12.91
C ARG A 55 4.82 6.66 -13.26
N SER A 56 3.85 6.48 -14.16
CA SER A 56 3.54 5.15 -14.69
C SER A 56 4.77 4.53 -15.37
N GLY A 57 4.98 3.21 -15.17
CA GLY A 57 6.09 2.48 -15.79
C GLY A 57 7.45 2.61 -15.09
N VAL A 58 7.57 3.32 -13.95
CA VAL A 58 8.87 3.55 -13.27
C VAL A 58 9.32 2.38 -12.39
N GLY A 59 8.57 1.26 -12.34
CA GLY A 59 8.95 0.08 -11.56
C GLY A 59 8.18 -0.12 -10.24
N LYS A 60 7.20 0.74 -9.89
CA LYS A 60 6.45 0.64 -8.63
C LYS A 60 5.83 -0.73 -8.36
N SER A 61 5.02 -1.24 -9.32
CA SER A 61 4.38 -2.57 -9.19
C SER A 61 5.38 -3.73 -9.26
N VAL A 62 6.58 -3.49 -9.83
CA VAL A 62 7.67 -4.49 -9.84
C VAL A 62 8.17 -4.71 -8.42
N ALA A 63 8.33 -3.66 -7.62
CA ALA A 63 8.70 -3.77 -6.20
C ALA A 63 7.67 -4.60 -5.41
N LEU A 64 6.35 -4.37 -5.62
CA LEU A 64 5.30 -5.18 -4.97
C LEU A 64 5.36 -6.65 -5.39
N ARG A 65 5.61 -6.93 -6.66
CA ARG A 65 5.73 -8.31 -7.16
C ARG A 65 6.94 -9.03 -6.57
N MET A 66 8.04 -8.32 -6.31
CA MET A 66 9.19 -8.89 -5.64
C MET A 66 8.91 -9.19 -4.16
N LEU A 67 8.20 -8.31 -3.44
CA LEU A 67 7.73 -8.57 -2.07
C LEU A 67 6.81 -9.80 -1.97
N MET A 68 6.01 -10.07 -3.01
CA MET A 68 5.19 -11.27 -3.10
C MET A 68 5.97 -12.51 -3.59
N GLY A 69 7.25 -12.35 -3.95
CA GLY A 69 8.08 -13.42 -4.50
C GLY A 69 7.67 -13.88 -5.91
N PHE A 70 6.88 -13.07 -6.63
CA PHE A 70 6.52 -13.35 -8.04
C PHE A 70 7.67 -13.00 -9.00
N LEU A 71 8.58 -12.14 -8.55
CA LEU A 71 9.81 -11.78 -9.24
C LEU A 71 10.97 -11.90 -8.26
N LYS A 72 12.13 -12.30 -8.77
CA LYS A 72 13.39 -12.26 -8.00
C LYS A 72 14.23 -11.10 -8.52
N PRO A 73 14.87 -10.33 -7.64
CA PRO A 73 15.82 -9.31 -8.06
C PRO A 73 17.07 -9.97 -8.70
N ASP A 74 17.75 -9.22 -9.56
CA ASP A 74 19.07 -9.60 -10.10
C ASP A 74 20.16 -9.36 -9.05
N GLU A 75 20.01 -8.29 -8.23
CA GLU A 75 20.94 -7.91 -7.16
C GLU A 75 20.15 -7.39 -5.95
N GLY A 76 20.80 -7.43 -4.78
CA GLY A 76 20.25 -6.94 -3.52
C GLY A 76 19.54 -8.01 -2.71
N SER A 77 18.88 -7.57 -1.63
CA SER A 77 18.26 -8.42 -0.61
C SER A 77 16.88 -7.88 -0.26
N ILE A 78 15.92 -8.77 -0.06
CA ILE A 78 14.58 -8.44 0.42
C ILE A 78 14.28 -9.31 1.63
N ARG A 79 14.01 -8.67 2.77
CA ARG A 79 13.64 -9.37 4.00
C ARG A 79 12.24 -8.96 4.44
N ILE A 80 11.52 -9.97 4.90
CA ILE A 80 10.21 -9.79 5.55
C ILE A 80 10.33 -10.40 6.95
N GLU A 81 10.19 -9.58 7.99
CA GLU A 81 10.42 -9.94 9.39
C GLU A 81 11.78 -10.63 9.61
N GLY A 82 12.83 -10.02 9.09
CA GLY A 82 14.19 -10.54 9.19
C GLY A 82 14.48 -11.74 8.28
N GLN A 83 13.46 -12.40 7.71
CA GLN A 83 13.64 -13.54 6.81
C GLN A 83 13.96 -13.09 5.40
N GLU A 84 15.13 -13.50 4.86
CA GLU A 84 15.51 -13.31 3.47
C GLU A 84 14.59 -14.09 2.53
N ILE A 85 13.90 -13.38 1.60
CA ILE A 85 12.92 -14.01 0.70
C ILE A 85 13.44 -14.26 -0.72
N THR A 86 14.52 -13.61 -1.16
CA THR A 86 15.04 -13.70 -2.53
C THR A 86 15.54 -15.09 -2.88
N THR A 87 15.99 -15.85 -1.87
CA THR A 87 16.52 -17.21 -2.02
C THR A 87 15.50 -18.30 -1.73
N LEU A 88 14.28 -17.95 -1.26
CA LEU A 88 13.28 -18.93 -0.92
C LEU A 88 12.77 -19.70 -2.14
N SER A 89 12.42 -20.96 -1.90
CA SER A 89 11.63 -21.78 -2.82
C SER A 89 10.17 -21.32 -2.82
N GLU A 90 9.37 -21.81 -3.77
CA GLU A 90 7.93 -21.56 -3.82
C GLU A 90 7.22 -22.04 -2.54
N GLU A 91 7.66 -23.15 -1.98
CA GLU A 91 7.13 -23.66 -0.69
C GLU A 91 7.47 -22.72 0.48
N GLY A 92 8.70 -22.19 0.54
CA GLY A 92 9.09 -21.18 1.53
C GLY A 92 8.26 -19.91 1.39
N MET A 93 7.98 -19.47 0.16
CA MET A 93 7.14 -18.29 -0.10
C MET A 93 5.67 -18.49 0.32
N ARG A 94 5.15 -19.71 0.41
CA ARG A 94 3.80 -19.95 0.94
C ARG A 94 3.63 -19.44 2.37
N ALA A 95 4.63 -19.64 3.24
CA ALA A 95 4.59 -19.14 4.61
C ALA A 95 4.56 -17.60 4.65
N ILE A 96 5.36 -16.96 3.79
CA ILE A 96 5.38 -15.49 3.65
C ILE A 96 4.03 -14.98 3.15
N ARG A 97 3.45 -15.59 2.10
CA ARG A 97 2.15 -15.17 1.52
C ARG A 97 0.93 -15.39 2.43
N LYS A 98 1.07 -16.12 3.53
CA LYS A 98 0.03 -16.15 4.58
C LYS A 98 0.01 -14.88 5.43
N ARG A 99 1.11 -14.13 5.47
CA ARG A 99 1.31 -12.96 6.32
C ARG A 99 1.29 -11.65 5.52
N ILE A 100 1.50 -11.72 4.20
CA ILE A 100 1.47 -10.59 3.29
C ILE A 100 0.43 -10.83 2.19
N THR A 101 -0.45 -9.88 1.96
CA THR A 101 -1.48 -9.97 0.93
C THR A 101 -1.45 -8.79 0.00
N MET A 102 -2.03 -8.94 -1.20
CA MET A 102 -2.03 -7.90 -2.22
C MET A 102 -3.44 -7.62 -2.72
N VAL A 103 -3.80 -6.33 -2.70
CA VAL A 103 -4.98 -5.78 -3.37
C VAL A 103 -4.56 -5.24 -4.72
N PHE A 104 -4.99 -5.92 -5.79
CA PHE A 104 -4.66 -5.57 -7.17
C PHE A 104 -5.47 -4.39 -7.68
N GLN A 105 -4.94 -3.71 -8.69
CA GLN A 105 -5.53 -2.54 -9.33
C GLN A 105 -6.99 -2.72 -9.78
N ASN A 106 -7.38 -3.90 -10.27
CA ASN A 106 -8.75 -4.22 -10.71
C ASN A 106 -9.59 -4.91 -9.60
N GLY A 107 -9.04 -5.08 -8.38
CA GLY A 107 -9.65 -5.81 -7.28
C GLY A 107 -9.51 -7.33 -7.39
N ALA A 108 -9.33 -7.89 -8.59
CA ALA A 108 -9.14 -9.31 -8.88
C ALA A 108 -10.14 -10.25 -8.16
N LEU A 109 -11.40 -9.83 -8.01
CA LEU A 109 -12.46 -10.68 -7.46
C LEU A 109 -12.76 -11.86 -8.41
N PHE A 110 -13.16 -12.98 -7.83
CA PHE A 110 -13.67 -14.11 -8.61
C PHE A 110 -15.07 -13.77 -9.13
N ASP A 111 -15.22 -13.60 -10.43
CA ASP A 111 -16.47 -13.18 -11.08
C ASP A 111 -17.62 -14.18 -10.92
N SER A 112 -17.30 -15.47 -10.70
CA SER A 112 -18.27 -16.55 -10.47
C SER A 112 -18.72 -16.72 -9.02
N LEU A 113 -18.12 -15.99 -8.09
CA LEU A 113 -18.44 -16.06 -6.66
C LEU A 113 -19.14 -14.77 -6.21
N SER A 114 -20.14 -14.91 -5.33
CA SER A 114 -20.79 -13.77 -4.66
C SER A 114 -19.79 -12.95 -3.82
N VAL A 115 -20.18 -11.77 -3.36
CA VAL A 115 -19.39 -10.96 -2.42
C VAL A 115 -19.00 -11.78 -1.19
N ARG A 116 -19.98 -12.46 -0.57
CA ARG A 116 -19.79 -13.34 0.58
C ARG A 116 -18.75 -14.42 0.30
N GLU A 117 -18.88 -15.13 -0.81
CA GLU A 117 -17.98 -16.20 -1.19
C GLU A 117 -16.56 -15.70 -1.52
N ASN A 118 -16.43 -14.54 -2.15
CA ASN A 118 -15.14 -13.90 -2.38
C ASN A 118 -14.41 -13.63 -1.05
N VAL A 119 -15.10 -13.10 -0.04
CA VAL A 119 -14.50 -12.81 1.28
C VAL A 119 -14.26 -14.09 2.07
N ALA A 120 -15.12 -15.11 1.94
CA ALA A 120 -14.97 -16.41 2.60
C ALA A 120 -13.81 -17.24 2.03
N PHE A 121 -13.47 -17.05 0.75
CA PHE A 121 -12.53 -17.90 0.02
C PHE A 121 -11.18 -18.06 0.74
N PRO A 122 -10.46 -17.01 1.18
CA PRO A 122 -9.18 -17.17 1.89
C PRO A 122 -9.31 -17.90 3.23
N LEU A 123 -10.44 -17.75 3.91
CA LEU A 123 -10.70 -18.43 5.19
C LEU A 123 -10.89 -19.93 5.00
N ARG A 124 -11.64 -20.32 3.96
CA ARG A 124 -11.85 -21.72 3.60
C ARG A 124 -10.56 -22.39 3.09
N GLU A 125 -9.77 -21.67 2.28
CA GLU A 125 -8.46 -22.15 1.83
C GLU A 125 -7.48 -22.40 2.99
N ARG A 126 -7.56 -21.61 4.04
CA ARG A 126 -6.74 -21.80 5.25
C ARG A 126 -7.10 -23.08 5.99
N GLY A 127 -8.40 -23.43 6.04
CA GLY A 127 -8.89 -24.74 6.49
C GLY A 127 -8.83 -24.99 8.00
N ASP A 128 -8.57 -23.97 8.82
CA ASP A 128 -8.43 -24.05 10.28
C ASP A 128 -9.71 -23.61 11.03
N LEU A 129 -10.73 -23.13 10.30
CA LEU A 129 -11.99 -22.65 10.85
C LEU A 129 -13.15 -23.54 10.40
N ASN A 130 -14.16 -23.69 11.26
CA ASN A 130 -15.43 -24.29 10.87
C ASN A 130 -16.29 -23.26 10.11
N GLU A 131 -17.37 -23.71 9.45
CA GLU A 131 -18.20 -22.82 8.60
C GLU A 131 -18.91 -21.71 9.40
N GLU A 132 -19.29 -21.96 10.66
CA GLU A 132 -19.89 -20.93 11.52
C GLU A 132 -18.91 -19.79 11.82
N GLN A 133 -17.66 -20.13 12.15
CA GLN A 133 -16.58 -19.16 12.36
C GLN A 133 -16.24 -18.40 11.08
N VAL A 134 -16.25 -19.08 9.92
CA VAL A 134 -16.07 -18.44 8.63
C VAL A 134 -17.15 -17.39 8.38
N GLN A 135 -18.42 -17.75 8.59
CA GLN A 135 -19.56 -16.82 8.37
C GLN A 135 -19.48 -15.61 9.31
N GLU A 136 -19.17 -15.79 10.59
CA GLU A 136 -19.02 -14.69 11.54
C GLU A 136 -17.91 -13.71 11.12
N LEU A 137 -16.74 -14.22 10.71
CA LEU A 137 -15.64 -13.39 10.23
C LEU A 137 -15.98 -12.66 8.92
N VAL A 138 -16.66 -13.34 8.00
CA VAL A 138 -17.11 -12.77 6.73
C VAL A 138 -18.07 -11.62 6.97
N ASP A 139 -19.10 -11.83 7.82
CA ASP A 139 -20.09 -10.78 8.14
C ASP A 139 -19.42 -9.57 8.80
N ARG A 140 -18.48 -9.80 9.70
CA ARG A 140 -17.68 -8.74 10.32
C ARG A 140 -16.86 -7.96 9.30
N LEU A 141 -16.16 -8.63 8.36
CA LEU A 141 -15.33 -7.99 7.35
C LEU A 141 -16.17 -7.20 6.33
N ILE A 142 -17.31 -7.76 5.91
CA ILE A 142 -18.27 -7.11 5.02
C ILE A 142 -18.81 -5.84 5.69
N GLY A 143 -19.18 -5.90 6.98
CA GLY A 143 -19.59 -4.74 7.75
C GLY A 143 -18.52 -3.67 7.91
N LEU A 144 -17.24 -4.06 8.04
CA LEU A 144 -16.13 -3.11 8.11
C LEU A 144 -15.94 -2.29 6.82
N VAL A 145 -16.30 -2.85 5.67
CA VAL A 145 -16.17 -2.19 4.36
C VAL A 145 -17.48 -1.60 3.84
N GLY A 146 -18.60 -1.75 4.59
CA GLY A 146 -19.92 -1.21 4.25
C GLY A 146 -20.52 -1.87 3.01
N ALA A 147 -20.49 -3.20 2.93
CA ALA A 147 -20.98 -3.97 1.80
C ALA A 147 -22.10 -4.95 2.15
N GLU A 148 -22.80 -4.72 3.28
CA GLU A 148 -23.83 -5.62 3.82
C GLU A 148 -25.05 -5.76 2.90
N ASP A 149 -25.37 -4.71 2.14
CA ASP A 149 -26.51 -4.67 1.22
C ASP A 149 -26.26 -5.40 -0.11
N VAL A 150 -25.02 -5.87 -0.34
CA VAL A 150 -24.61 -6.53 -1.61
C VAL A 150 -23.95 -7.89 -1.41
N VAL A 151 -24.17 -8.53 -0.26
CA VAL A 151 -23.46 -9.78 0.12
C VAL A 151 -23.67 -10.95 -0.84
N ASP A 152 -24.85 -11.06 -1.44
CA ASP A 152 -25.24 -12.20 -2.27
C ASP A 152 -25.15 -11.91 -3.78
N VAL A 153 -24.67 -10.69 -4.17
CA VAL A 153 -24.56 -10.36 -5.58
C VAL A 153 -23.16 -10.70 -6.13
N LEU A 154 -23.10 -10.89 -7.44
CA LEU A 154 -21.83 -11.13 -8.15
C LEU A 154 -21.06 -9.82 -8.35
N PRO A 155 -19.72 -9.87 -8.45
CA PRO A 155 -18.89 -8.69 -8.68
C PRO A 155 -19.29 -7.87 -9.89
N SER A 156 -19.82 -8.49 -10.96
CA SER A 156 -20.29 -7.80 -12.17
C SER A 156 -21.35 -6.74 -11.88
N SER A 157 -22.18 -6.93 -10.84
CA SER A 157 -23.24 -6.00 -10.41
C SER A 157 -22.76 -4.87 -9.49
N LEU A 158 -21.49 -4.88 -9.08
CA LEU A 158 -20.94 -3.88 -8.16
C LEU A 158 -20.38 -2.67 -8.92
N SER A 159 -20.53 -1.49 -8.32
CA SER A 159 -19.75 -0.30 -8.73
C SER A 159 -18.25 -0.51 -8.49
N THR A 160 -17.41 0.24 -9.20
CA THR A 160 -15.95 0.14 -9.06
C THR A 160 -15.50 0.34 -7.61
N GLY A 161 -16.06 1.32 -6.89
CA GLY A 161 -15.73 1.57 -5.48
C GLY A 161 -16.07 0.38 -4.59
N ARG A 162 -17.25 -0.23 -4.78
CA ARG A 162 -17.66 -1.43 -4.02
C ARG A 162 -16.80 -2.64 -4.34
N LYS A 163 -16.41 -2.85 -5.61
CA LYS A 163 -15.44 -3.90 -5.97
C LYS A 163 -14.12 -3.74 -5.21
N ARG A 164 -13.60 -2.49 -5.09
CA ARG A 164 -12.39 -2.20 -4.32
C ARG A 164 -12.57 -2.50 -2.83
N ALA A 165 -13.68 -2.08 -2.24
CA ALA A 165 -13.99 -2.33 -0.83
C ALA A 165 -14.06 -3.83 -0.52
N VAL A 166 -14.77 -4.61 -1.36
CA VAL A 166 -14.86 -6.07 -1.24
C VAL A 166 -13.49 -6.75 -1.44
N ALA A 167 -12.67 -6.28 -2.38
CA ALA A 167 -11.32 -6.80 -2.58
C ALA A 167 -10.42 -6.57 -1.34
N ILE A 168 -10.59 -5.44 -0.66
CA ILE A 168 -9.91 -5.16 0.62
C ILE A 168 -10.43 -6.11 1.70
N ALA A 169 -11.75 -6.32 1.83
CA ALA A 169 -12.32 -7.26 2.80
C ALA A 169 -11.77 -8.67 2.60
N ARG A 170 -11.71 -9.13 1.33
CA ARG A 170 -11.13 -10.44 0.99
C ARG A 170 -9.64 -10.52 1.36
N ALA A 171 -8.86 -9.49 1.08
CA ALA A 171 -7.45 -9.45 1.44
C ALA A 171 -7.25 -9.53 2.96
N LEU A 172 -8.09 -8.83 3.74
CA LEU A 172 -8.04 -8.83 5.20
C LEU A 172 -8.55 -10.13 5.84
N ALA A 173 -9.34 -10.94 5.10
CA ALA A 173 -9.80 -12.26 5.57
C ALA A 173 -8.64 -13.20 5.89
N ALA A 174 -7.52 -13.09 5.17
CA ALA A 174 -6.30 -13.84 5.46
C ALA A 174 -5.62 -13.43 6.79
N GLN A 175 -6.08 -12.36 7.45
CA GLN A 175 -5.48 -11.76 8.65
C GLN A 175 -3.99 -11.41 8.46
N PRO A 176 -3.65 -10.66 7.40
CA PRO A 176 -2.26 -10.38 7.06
C PRO A 176 -1.63 -9.38 8.03
N GLU A 177 -0.31 -9.48 8.21
CA GLU A 177 0.50 -8.48 8.91
C GLU A 177 0.85 -7.30 8.00
N VAL A 178 0.94 -7.57 6.68
CA VAL A 178 1.25 -6.56 5.66
C VAL A 178 0.22 -6.62 4.53
N VAL A 179 -0.31 -5.46 4.14
CA VAL A 179 -1.21 -5.32 2.99
C VAL A 179 -0.54 -4.45 1.92
N LEU A 180 -0.38 -5.01 0.73
CA LEU A 180 0.12 -4.31 -0.45
C LEU A 180 -1.05 -3.84 -1.30
N TYR A 181 -1.02 -2.58 -1.73
CA TYR A 181 -2.04 -2.00 -2.61
C TYR A 181 -1.37 -1.54 -3.92
N ASP A 182 -1.77 -2.13 -5.04
CA ASP A 182 -1.27 -1.74 -6.36
C ASP A 182 -2.29 -0.82 -7.05
N GLU A 183 -1.98 0.48 -7.10
CA GLU A 183 -2.77 1.52 -7.78
C GLU A 183 -4.29 1.46 -7.44
N PRO A 184 -4.71 1.48 -6.16
CA PRO A 184 -6.08 1.19 -5.75
C PRO A 184 -7.09 2.25 -6.22
N THR A 185 -6.65 3.46 -6.58
CA THR A 185 -7.48 4.58 -7.03
C THR A 185 -7.52 4.75 -8.55
N THR A 186 -6.76 3.97 -9.31
CA THR A 186 -6.75 4.07 -10.78
C THR A 186 -8.14 3.77 -11.36
N MET A 187 -8.62 4.64 -12.26
CA MET A 187 -9.96 4.59 -12.88
C MET A 187 -11.11 4.69 -11.86
N VAL A 188 -10.88 5.31 -10.73
CA VAL A 188 -11.88 5.58 -9.69
C VAL A 188 -12.13 7.09 -9.62
N ASP A 189 -13.40 7.47 -9.46
CA ASP A 189 -13.78 8.87 -9.25
C ASP A 189 -13.08 9.46 -8.01
N PRO A 190 -12.65 10.74 -8.02
CA PRO A 190 -11.95 11.36 -6.91
C PRO A 190 -12.69 11.29 -5.56
N ILE A 191 -14.01 11.36 -5.56
CA ILE A 191 -14.82 11.24 -4.34
C ILE A 191 -14.73 9.81 -3.79
N ILE A 192 -14.84 8.83 -4.68
CA ILE A 192 -14.72 7.40 -4.31
C ILE A 192 -13.28 7.08 -3.87
N ALA A 193 -12.26 7.63 -4.55
CA ALA A 193 -10.87 7.49 -4.15
C ALA A 193 -10.63 8.01 -2.72
N ARG A 194 -11.24 9.17 -2.38
CA ARG A 194 -11.22 9.72 -1.03
C ARG A 194 -11.84 8.75 -0.01
N HIS A 195 -13.04 8.24 -0.28
CA HIS A 195 -13.71 7.29 0.61
C HIS A 195 -12.91 6.00 0.79
N LEU A 196 -12.23 5.54 -0.27
CA LEU A 196 -11.36 4.36 -0.22
C LEU A 196 -10.14 4.62 0.69
N GLY A 197 -9.54 5.80 0.62
CA GLY A 197 -8.45 6.21 1.52
C GLY A 197 -8.91 6.24 2.98
N ASP A 198 -10.07 6.87 3.24
CA ASP A 198 -10.66 6.91 4.58
C ASP A 198 -11.00 5.50 5.11
N LEU A 199 -11.45 4.59 4.23
CA LEU A 199 -11.69 3.20 4.58
C LEU A 199 -10.38 2.48 4.97
N ILE A 200 -9.34 2.56 4.14
CA ILE A 200 -8.04 1.92 4.41
C ILE A 200 -7.46 2.43 5.73
N GLN A 201 -7.52 3.74 5.96
CA GLN A 201 -7.01 4.35 7.20
C GLN A 201 -7.76 3.83 8.43
N ARG A 202 -9.12 3.78 8.39
CA ARG A 202 -9.92 3.22 9.48
C ARG A 202 -9.62 1.74 9.73
N LEU A 203 -9.47 0.95 8.68
CA LEU A 203 -9.14 -0.47 8.78
C LEU A 203 -7.76 -0.67 9.41
N LYS A 204 -6.75 0.11 8.96
CA LYS A 204 -5.40 0.10 9.54
C LYS A 204 -5.44 0.41 11.04
N GLN A 205 -6.15 1.47 11.45
CA GLN A 205 -6.29 1.85 12.86
C GLN A 205 -6.96 0.76 13.70
N LYS A 206 -7.96 0.06 13.14
CA LYS A 206 -8.68 -1.01 13.84
C LYS A 206 -7.91 -2.32 13.94
N LEU A 207 -7.15 -2.69 12.91
CA LEU A 207 -6.57 -4.00 12.74
C LEU A 207 -5.03 -4.01 12.91
N GLY A 208 -4.38 -2.85 12.87
CA GLY A 208 -2.96 -2.70 13.20
C GLY A 208 -1.97 -3.23 12.14
N PHE A 209 -2.40 -3.50 10.90
CA PHE A 209 -1.52 -4.02 9.86
C PHE A 209 -0.60 -2.93 9.28
N THR A 210 0.52 -3.36 8.72
CA THR A 210 1.45 -2.53 7.94
C THR A 210 0.98 -2.43 6.50
N SER A 211 1.22 -1.30 5.83
CA SER A 211 0.79 -1.11 4.44
C SER A 211 1.90 -0.64 3.54
N ILE A 212 1.92 -1.15 2.30
CA ILE A 212 2.63 -0.51 1.18
C ILE A 212 1.60 -0.18 0.11
N VAL A 213 1.59 1.07 -0.32
CA VAL A 213 0.65 1.59 -1.31
C VAL A 213 1.44 2.12 -2.51
N VAL A 214 1.29 1.49 -3.65
CA VAL A 214 1.78 2.01 -4.92
C VAL A 214 0.70 2.91 -5.51
N THR A 215 1.03 4.15 -5.79
CA THR A 215 0.11 5.10 -6.42
C THR A 215 0.84 6.23 -7.13
N HIS A 216 0.16 6.91 -8.03
CA HIS A 216 0.56 8.20 -8.58
C HIS A 216 -0.34 9.34 -8.06
N ASP A 217 -1.34 9.05 -7.26
CA ASP A 217 -2.30 9.99 -6.66
C ASP A 217 -1.72 10.54 -5.35
N MET A 218 -1.26 11.80 -5.38
CA MET A 218 -0.66 12.45 -4.22
C MET A 218 -1.67 12.67 -3.09
N ARG A 219 -2.92 13.02 -3.42
CA ARG A 219 -3.97 13.23 -2.42
C ARG A 219 -4.31 11.96 -1.65
N PHE A 220 -4.26 10.83 -2.36
CA PHE A 220 -4.44 9.52 -1.73
C PHE A 220 -3.25 9.19 -0.82
N ALA A 221 -2.01 9.47 -1.28
CA ALA A 221 -0.81 9.29 -0.48
C ALA A 221 -0.79 10.19 0.77
N GLU A 222 -1.18 11.46 0.67
CA GLU A 222 -1.27 12.39 1.80
C GLU A 222 -2.17 11.90 2.94
N ARG A 223 -3.19 11.10 2.62
CA ARG A 223 -4.10 10.52 3.63
C ARG A 223 -3.51 9.34 4.37
N LEU A 224 -2.63 8.59 3.73
CA LEU A 224 -2.23 7.27 4.20
C LEU A 224 -0.77 7.20 4.65
N ALA A 225 0.12 7.97 4.01
CA ALA A 225 1.55 7.79 4.13
C ALA A 225 2.13 8.28 5.47
N ASP A 226 2.84 7.40 6.15
CA ASP A 226 3.83 7.75 7.16
C ASP A 226 5.19 8.03 6.47
N LEU A 227 5.54 7.18 5.50
CA LEU A 227 6.75 7.24 4.69
C LEU A 227 6.42 7.32 3.20
N VAL A 228 7.30 7.96 2.46
CA VAL A 228 7.25 8.06 0.99
C VAL A 228 8.56 7.55 0.41
N LEU A 229 8.47 6.65 -0.58
CA LEU A 229 9.51 6.35 -1.53
C LEU A 229 9.12 6.96 -2.88
N PHE A 230 9.91 7.90 -3.39
CA PHE A 230 9.68 8.46 -4.72
C PHE A 230 10.66 7.85 -5.72
N LEU A 231 10.11 7.12 -6.69
CA LEU A 231 10.87 6.52 -7.78
C LEU A 231 10.87 7.43 -9.00
N HIS A 232 12.08 7.67 -9.52
CA HIS A 232 12.30 8.39 -10.78
C HIS A 232 13.32 7.62 -11.61
N GLN A 233 12.97 7.28 -12.85
CA GLN A 233 13.83 6.51 -13.76
C GLN A 233 14.45 5.24 -13.13
N GLY A 234 13.64 4.48 -12.39
CA GLY A 234 14.09 3.23 -11.76
C GLY A 234 14.91 3.39 -10.48
N ARG A 235 15.20 4.60 -10.03
CA ARG A 235 16.02 4.90 -8.84
C ARG A 235 15.18 5.54 -7.72
N ALA A 236 15.60 5.32 -6.49
CA ALA A 236 15.04 6.01 -5.33
C ALA A 236 15.58 7.45 -5.28
N GLN A 237 14.76 8.42 -5.71
CA GLN A 237 15.09 9.84 -5.64
C GLN A 237 14.84 10.43 -4.25
N PHE A 238 13.92 9.83 -3.49
CA PHE A 238 13.61 10.21 -2.11
C PHE A 238 13.11 8.99 -1.35
N PHE A 239 13.54 8.88 -0.10
CA PHE A 239 12.94 8.00 0.89
C PHE A 239 12.92 8.69 2.25
N GLY A 240 11.76 8.76 2.90
CA GLY A 240 11.62 9.39 4.19
C GLY A 240 10.18 9.76 4.55
N PRO A 241 9.95 10.51 5.65
CA PRO A 241 8.63 10.93 6.08
C PRO A 241 7.92 11.78 5.02
N LEU A 242 6.58 11.64 4.92
CA LEU A 242 5.73 12.43 4.02
C LEU A 242 6.00 13.94 4.11
N LYS A 243 6.16 14.46 5.33
CA LYS A 243 6.44 15.89 5.56
C LYS A 243 7.73 16.34 4.87
N GLY A 244 8.78 15.51 4.89
CA GLY A 244 10.04 15.78 4.20
C GLY A 244 9.88 15.79 2.67
N PHE A 245 9.08 14.85 2.14
CA PHE A 245 8.76 14.80 0.71
C PHE A 245 8.04 16.07 0.23
N MET A 246 7.01 16.51 0.97
CA MET A 246 6.24 17.72 0.66
C MET A 246 7.09 19.01 0.72
N ALA A 247 8.09 19.05 1.58
CA ALA A 247 9.00 20.18 1.74
C ALA A 247 10.21 20.16 0.77
N SER A 248 10.37 19.08 0.00
CA SER A 248 11.52 18.88 -0.89
C SER A 248 11.63 19.98 -1.94
N GLN A 249 12.86 20.40 -2.22
CA GLN A 249 13.20 21.33 -3.30
C GLN A 249 13.74 20.62 -4.55
N ASP A 250 13.79 19.29 -4.55
CA ASP A 250 14.21 18.49 -5.70
C ASP A 250 13.31 18.81 -6.91
N PRO A 251 13.88 19.13 -8.09
CA PRO A 251 13.10 19.53 -9.27
C PRO A 251 12.12 18.45 -9.75
N HIS A 252 12.48 17.17 -9.65
CA HIS A 252 11.62 16.07 -10.08
C HIS A 252 10.44 15.86 -9.14
N ILE A 253 10.67 16.02 -7.82
CA ILE A 253 9.62 15.97 -6.80
C ILE A 253 8.69 17.17 -6.97
N ARG A 254 9.23 18.39 -7.15
CA ARG A 254 8.42 19.59 -7.37
C ARG A 254 7.58 19.46 -8.64
N GLN A 255 8.14 18.94 -9.73
CA GLN A 255 7.39 18.67 -10.95
C GLN A 255 6.27 17.65 -10.72
N PHE A 256 6.53 16.58 -9.96
CA PHE A 256 5.52 15.55 -9.62
C PHE A 256 4.37 16.16 -8.80
N LEU A 257 4.67 16.92 -7.77
CA LEU A 257 3.68 17.59 -6.92
C LEU A 257 2.85 18.61 -7.70
N ALA A 258 3.47 19.34 -8.64
CA ALA A 258 2.77 20.32 -9.47
C ALA A 258 1.74 19.68 -10.42
N LEU A 259 1.96 18.46 -10.90
CA LEU A 259 1.01 17.76 -11.78
C LEU A 259 -0.32 17.47 -11.06
N ASP A 260 -0.26 17.16 -9.78
CA ASP A 260 -1.46 16.88 -8.97
C ASP A 260 -2.22 18.14 -8.55
N ALA A 261 -1.49 19.28 -8.44
CA ALA A 261 -2.09 20.58 -8.14
C ALA A 261 -2.94 21.15 -9.30
N TYR A 262 -2.65 20.77 -10.54
CA TYR A 262 -3.39 21.24 -11.72
C TYR A 262 -4.79 20.62 -11.91
N VAL A 263 -5.18 19.64 -11.13
CA VAL A 263 -6.47 18.94 -11.27
C VAL A 263 -7.64 19.63 -10.54
N LEU A 264 -7.40 20.77 -9.84
CA LEU A 264 -8.49 21.57 -9.29
C LEU A 264 -8.46 23.03 -9.79
N PRO A 265 -9.44 23.47 -10.57
CA PRO A 265 -9.86 24.86 -10.59
C PRO A 265 -10.78 25.11 -9.38
N SER A 266 -10.25 25.20 -8.18
CA SER A 266 -11.03 25.63 -7.01
C SER A 266 -10.71 27.07 -6.56
N GLU A 267 -10.01 27.83 -7.41
CA GLU A 267 -9.81 29.28 -7.24
C GLU A 267 -10.05 30.02 -8.55
N LEU A 268 -11.19 29.77 -9.19
CA LEU A 268 -11.84 30.80 -10.01
C LEU A 268 -12.83 31.53 -9.09
N GLY A 269 -12.30 32.14 -8.04
CA GLY A 269 -12.90 33.25 -7.37
C GLY A 269 -12.87 34.43 -8.34
N ASP A 270 -14.05 34.91 -8.70
CA ASP A 270 -14.39 36.22 -9.18
C ASP A 270 -13.34 36.98 -10.04
N SER A 271 -13.31 36.68 -11.33
CA SER A 271 -12.86 37.67 -12.29
C SER A 271 -14.10 38.36 -12.90
N PRO A 272 -14.28 39.71 -12.78
CA PRO A 272 -15.44 40.39 -13.30
C PRO A 272 -15.44 40.31 -14.83
N LEU A 273 -16.55 39.80 -15.36
CA LEU A 273 -16.88 39.88 -16.78
C LEU A 273 -16.71 41.34 -17.25
N VAL A 274 -15.67 41.60 -18.02
CA VAL A 274 -15.52 42.84 -18.75
C VAL A 274 -16.57 42.82 -19.86
N THR A 275 -17.68 43.49 -19.59
CA THR A 275 -18.62 43.96 -20.59
C THR A 275 -17.87 44.87 -21.57
N ARG A 276 -17.73 44.48 -22.84
CA ARG A 276 -17.47 45.41 -23.94
C ARG A 276 -18.61 45.32 -24.92
N ALA A 277 -19.15 46.49 -25.14
CA ALA A 277 -20.17 46.90 -26.12
C ALA A 277 -19.85 46.51 -27.57
#